data_05a5635616471f3e70ef5cc20210fe4a
#
_entry.id   05a5635616471f3e70ef5cc20210fe4a
#
_cell.length_a   1.000
_cell.length_b   1.000
_cell.length_c   1.000
_cell.angle_alpha   90.00
_cell.angle_beta   90.00
_cell.angle_gamma   90.00
#
_symmetry.space_group_name_H-M   'P 1'
#
loop_
_entity.id
_entity.type
_entity.pdbx_description
1 polymer ?
#
loop_
_entity_poly.entity_id
_entity_poly.type
_entity_poly.pdbx_seq_one_letter_code
_entity_poly.pdbx_strand_id
1 'polypeptide(L)'
;MIEGGSGTNIVPEKCTVKGEIRSYSHEKATRCVEEVGNTFKKVAEKYGAESELTCEVHLIAYETAKDSVPVKRFERVSKELGLAGDLVETFGGSDNNSFAKNGIPGLVLSNGMYQAHSVNEYTTIKDLVTGAELIAGLITDEQ
;
A
#
# COMPACT_ATOMS: atom_id res chain seq x y z
N MET A 1 -15.54 6.32 -1.13
CA MET A 1 -16.30 7.53 -1.47
C MET A 1 -17.57 7.11 -2.21
N ILE A 2 -18.68 7.81 -1.98
CA ILE A 2 -19.95 7.62 -2.70
C ILE A 2 -20.38 9.00 -3.20
N GLU A 3 -20.68 9.12 -4.48
CA GLU A 3 -21.07 10.35 -5.13
C GLU A 3 -22.35 10.09 -5.96
N GLY A 4 -23.42 10.83 -5.72
CA GLY A 4 -24.68 10.70 -6.47
C GLY A 4 -25.66 11.81 -6.14
N GLY A 5 -26.37 12.28 -7.17
CA GLY A 5 -27.38 13.31 -7.05
C GLY A 5 -26.86 14.75 -7.11
N SER A 6 -27.74 15.64 -7.50
CA SER A 6 -27.49 17.09 -7.63
C SER A 6 -28.35 17.95 -6.68
N GLY A 7 -29.25 17.33 -5.94
CA GLY A 7 -30.13 18.01 -4.99
C GLY A 7 -30.89 17.05 -4.09
N THR A 8 -31.36 17.55 -2.95
CA THR A 8 -32.01 16.77 -1.91
C THR A 8 -33.40 16.23 -2.29
N ASN A 9 -34.02 16.81 -3.30
CA ASN A 9 -35.35 16.46 -3.81
C ASN A 9 -35.31 15.86 -5.21
N ILE A 10 -34.14 15.46 -5.72
CA ILE A 10 -33.93 14.88 -7.04
C ILE A 10 -33.38 13.46 -6.87
N VAL A 11 -34.08 12.48 -7.49
CA VAL A 11 -33.57 11.10 -7.54
C VAL A 11 -32.33 11.05 -8.47
N PRO A 12 -31.18 10.55 -8.01
CA PRO A 12 -29.98 10.47 -8.83
C PRO A 12 -30.16 9.49 -10.00
N GLU A 13 -29.80 9.91 -11.20
CA GLU A 13 -29.71 9.02 -12.36
C GLU A 13 -28.49 8.08 -12.23
N LYS A 14 -27.41 8.56 -11.63
CA LYS A 14 -26.15 7.84 -11.46
C LYS A 14 -25.62 8.00 -10.05
N CYS A 15 -25.09 6.91 -9.50
CA CYS A 15 -24.30 6.90 -8.27
C CYS A 15 -22.95 6.24 -8.55
N THR A 16 -21.85 6.92 -8.20
CA THR A 16 -20.50 6.41 -8.36
C THR A 16 -19.95 6.04 -6.99
N VAL A 17 -19.47 4.79 -6.88
CA VAL A 17 -18.77 4.30 -5.68
C VAL A 17 -17.30 4.09 -6.03
N LYS A 18 -16.39 4.75 -5.30
CA LYS A 18 -14.95 4.57 -5.44
C LYS A 18 -14.40 3.90 -4.19
N GLY A 19 -13.63 2.85 -4.38
CA GLY A 19 -13.03 2.07 -3.31
C GLY A 19 -11.66 1.54 -3.71
N GLU A 20 -11.01 0.88 -2.78
CA GLU A 20 -9.70 0.27 -2.95
C GLU A 20 -9.69 -1.09 -2.27
N ILE A 21 -9.02 -2.07 -2.87
CA ILE A 21 -8.80 -3.40 -2.33
C ILE A 21 -7.30 -3.62 -2.25
N ARG A 22 -6.82 -4.02 -1.08
CA ARG A 22 -5.41 -4.39 -0.84
C ARG A 22 -5.31 -5.81 -0.32
N SER A 23 -4.29 -6.53 -0.76
CA SER A 23 -4.00 -7.89 -0.30
C SER A 23 -2.51 -8.19 -0.46
N TYR A 24 -1.97 -9.05 0.40
CA TYR A 24 -0.64 -9.65 0.22
C TYR A 24 -0.59 -10.63 -0.96
N SER A 25 -1.73 -11.04 -1.50
CA SER A 25 -1.84 -11.89 -2.69
C SER A 25 -2.56 -11.14 -3.80
N HIS A 26 -1.89 -10.96 -4.93
CA HIS A 26 -2.48 -10.33 -6.11
C HIS A 26 -3.70 -11.12 -6.63
N GLU A 27 -3.60 -12.45 -6.68
CA GLU A 27 -4.70 -13.32 -7.08
C GLU A 27 -5.93 -13.17 -6.17
N LYS A 28 -5.72 -13.10 -4.85
CA LYS A 28 -6.81 -12.87 -3.89
C LYS A 28 -7.45 -11.50 -4.08
N ALA A 29 -6.66 -10.45 -4.34
CA ALA A 29 -7.19 -9.12 -4.63
C ALA A 29 -8.07 -9.12 -5.88
N THR A 30 -7.61 -9.75 -6.97
CA THR A 30 -8.34 -9.87 -8.23
C THR A 30 -9.68 -10.59 -8.05
N ARG A 31 -9.69 -11.74 -7.37
CA ARG A 31 -10.94 -12.44 -7.05
C ARG A 31 -11.91 -11.58 -6.24
N CYS A 32 -11.40 -10.84 -5.27
CA CYS A 32 -12.24 -9.94 -4.46
C CYS A 32 -12.87 -8.82 -5.31
N VAL A 33 -12.16 -8.27 -6.28
CA VAL A 33 -12.70 -7.29 -7.25
C VAL A 33 -13.85 -7.90 -8.04
N GLU A 34 -13.68 -9.13 -8.56
CA GLU A 34 -14.74 -9.85 -9.30
C GLU A 34 -15.97 -10.11 -8.43
N GLU A 35 -15.78 -10.55 -7.19
CA GLU A 35 -16.88 -10.79 -6.23
C GLU A 35 -17.65 -9.50 -5.92
N VAL A 36 -16.95 -8.39 -5.72
CA VAL A 36 -17.55 -7.07 -5.51
C VAL A 36 -18.34 -6.66 -6.75
N GLY A 37 -17.77 -6.77 -7.94
CA GLY A 37 -18.45 -6.44 -9.19
C GLY A 37 -19.72 -7.27 -9.41
N ASN A 38 -19.65 -8.58 -9.19
CA ASN A 38 -20.79 -9.48 -9.28
C ASN A 38 -21.89 -9.12 -8.26
N THR A 39 -21.48 -8.68 -7.06
CA THR A 39 -22.44 -8.25 -6.04
C THR A 39 -23.16 -6.98 -6.46
N PHE A 40 -22.43 -5.97 -6.96
CA PHE A 40 -23.03 -4.74 -7.48
C PHE A 40 -23.98 -5.03 -8.63
N LYS A 41 -23.59 -5.86 -9.60
CA LYS A 41 -24.41 -6.27 -10.73
C LYS A 41 -25.71 -6.92 -10.26
N LYS A 42 -25.62 -7.93 -9.39
CA LYS A 42 -26.78 -8.66 -8.86
C LYS A 42 -27.75 -7.75 -8.10
N VAL A 43 -27.22 -6.80 -7.34
CA VAL A 43 -28.06 -5.85 -6.59
C VAL A 43 -28.70 -4.84 -7.53
N ALA A 44 -27.98 -4.30 -8.50
CA ALA A 44 -28.52 -3.38 -9.49
C ALA A 44 -29.68 -4.02 -10.26
N GLU A 45 -29.49 -5.23 -10.80
CA GLU A 45 -30.53 -5.99 -11.50
C GLU A 45 -31.80 -6.17 -10.65
N LYS A 46 -31.64 -6.47 -9.35
CA LYS A 46 -32.79 -6.63 -8.42
C LYS A 46 -33.64 -5.36 -8.32
N TYR A 47 -33.05 -4.19 -8.48
CA TYR A 47 -33.75 -2.89 -8.38
C TYR A 47 -33.97 -2.23 -9.74
N GLY A 48 -33.82 -2.95 -10.85
CA GLY A 48 -34.05 -2.45 -12.20
C GLY A 48 -33.03 -1.40 -12.65
N ALA A 49 -31.81 -1.47 -12.11
CA ALA A 49 -30.70 -0.60 -12.47
C ALA A 49 -29.59 -1.40 -13.17
N GLU A 50 -28.62 -0.69 -13.73
CA GLU A 50 -27.41 -1.24 -14.32
C GLU A 50 -26.19 -0.88 -13.46
N SER A 51 -25.16 -1.71 -13.48
CA SER A 51 -23.88 -1.42 -12.86
C SER A 51 -22.72 -1.68 -13.80
N GLU A 52 -21.74 -0.80 -13.76
CA GLU A 52 -20.47 -0.93 -14.44
C GLU A 52 -19.34 -0.92 -13.41
N LEU A 53 -18.39 -1.85 -13.54
CA LEU A 53 -17.19 -1.90 -12.71
C LEU A 53 -15.98 -1.59 -13.59
N THR A 54 -15.21 -0.58 -13.19
CA THR A 54 -13.85 -0.35 -13.70
C THR A 54 -12.86 -0.64 -12.58
N CYS A 55 -11.76 -1.31 -12.89
CA CYS A 55 -10.70 -1.60 -11.95
C CYS A 55 -9.33 -1.28 -12.57
N GLU A 56 -8.54 -0.51 -11.85
CA GLU A 56 -7.14 -0.24 -12.20
C GLU A 56 -6.21 -0.90 -11.18
N VAL A 57 -5.21 -1.61 -11.68
CA VAL A 57 -4.17 -2.23 -10.84
C VAL A 57 -2.98 -1.28 -10.75
N HIS A 58 -2.90 -0.55 -9.65
CA HIS A 58 -1.79 0.38 -9.43
C HIS A 58 -0.53 -0.31 -8.92
N LEU A 59 -0.68 -1.30 -8.03
CA LEU A 59 0.42 -1.96 -7.35
C LEU A 59 0.24 -3.48 -7.36
N ILE A 60 1.33 -4.21 -7.53
CA ILE A 60 1.37 -5.67 -7.43
C ILE A 60 2.04 -6.05 -6.11
N ALA A 61 1.46 -6.97 -5.36
CA ALA A 61 2.07 -7.51 -4.15
C ALA A 61 3.41 -8.19 -4.48
N TYR A 62 4.38 -8.03 -3.60
CA TYR A 62 5.70 -8.66 -3.69
C TYR A 62 6.17 -9.06 -2.29
N GLU A 63 7.14 -9.93 -2.25
CA GLU A 63 7.88 -10.29 -1.05
C GLU A 63 9.38 -10.13 -1.34
N THR A 64 10.10 -9.49 -0.41
CA THR A 64 11.55 -9.39 -0.48
C THR A 64 12.15 -10.56 0.31
N ALA A 65 12.92 -11.40 -0.35
CA ALA A 65 13.50 -12.58 0.26
C ALA A 65 14.45 -12.20 1.43
N LYS A 66 14.32 -12.89 2.55
CA LYS A 66 15.12 -12.61 3.77
C LYS A 66 16.62 -12.75 3.57
N ASP A 67 17.04 -13.57 2.62
CA ASP A 67 18.45 -13.79 2.26
C ASP A 67 18.96 -12.82 1.18
N SER A 68 18.13 -11.90 0.71
CA SER A 68 18.50 -10.92 -0.32
C SER A 68 19.49 -9.89 0.20
N VAL A 69 20.23 -9.30 -0.74
CA VAL A 69 21.25 -8.26 -0.41
C VAL A 69 20.68 -7.08 0.36
N PRO A 70 19.53 -6.46 -0.04
CA PRO A 70 19.01 -5.32 0.69
C PRO A 70 18.60 -5.67 2.12
N VAL A 71 18.07 -6.89 2.37
CA VAL A 71 17.69 -7.31 3.73
C VAL A 71 18.94 -7.52 4.58
N LYS A 72 19.93 -8.26 4.09
CA LYS A 72 21.19 -8.50 4.83
C LYS A 72 21.93 -7.20 5.16
N ARG A 73 21.96 -6.26 4.22
CA ARG A 73 22.54 -4.94 4.45
C ARG A 73 21.79 -4.18 5.54
N PHE A 74 20.47 -4.15 5.45
CA PHE A 74 19.62 -3.51 6.47
C PHE A 74 19.83 -4.10 7.87
N GLU A 75 19.84 -5.43 7.99
CA GLU A 75 20.07 -6.11 9.29
C GLU A 75 21.44 -5.77 9.89
N ARG A 76 22.48 -5.73 9.06
CA ARG A 76 23.83 -5.41 9.49
C ARG A 76 23.94 -3.97 9.99
N VAL A 77 23.51 -3.00 9.18
CA VAL A 77 23.55 -1.58 9.53
C VAL A 77 22.65 -1.26 10.73
N SER A 78 21.45 -1.86 10.79
CA SER A 78 20.57 -1.71 11.95
C SER A 78 21.23 -2.18 13.24
N LYS A 79 21.91 -3.32 13.19
CA LYS A 79 22.65 -3.86 14.35
C LYS A 79 23.78 -2.94 14.80
N GLU A 80 24.53 -2.37 13.86
CA GLU A 80 25.63 -1.42 14.14
C GLU A 80 25.10 -0.14 14.82
N LEU A 81 23.93 0.32 14.39
CA LEU A 81 23.26 1.51 14.97
C LEU A 81 22.43 1.20 16.23
N GLY A 82 22.39 -0.07 16.68
CA GLY A 82 21.60 -0.47 17.85
C GLY A 82 20.09 -0.37 17.63
N LEU A 83 19.63 -0.47 16.38
CA LEU A 83 18.22 -0.49 16.02
C LEU A 83 17.66 -1.93 16.07
N ALA A 84 16.36 -2.06 16.28
CA ALA A 84 15.71 -3.38 16.34
C ALA A 84 15.84 -4.17 15.03
N GLY A 85 15.76 -3.50 13.89
CA GLY A 85 15.92 -4.13 12.58
C GLY A 85 14.79 -5.10 12.23
N ASP A 86 13.58 -4.89 12.76
CA ASP A 86 12.45 -5.80 12.56
C ASP A 86 11.96 -5.74 11.12
N LEU A 87 11.70 -6.92 10.55
CA LEU A 87 11.06 -7.08 9.25
C LEU A 87 9.58 -7.32 9.45
N VAL A 88 8.75 -6.51 8.83
CA VAL A 88 7.29 -6.57 8.95
C VAL A 88 6.60 -6.61 7.60
N GLU A 89 5.40 -7.15 7.57
CA GLU A 89 4.50 -7.07 6.42
C GLU A 89 3.63 -5.81 6.53
N THR A 90 3.33 -5.17 5.39
CA THR A 90 2.49 -3.97 5.36
C THR A 90 1.58 -3.96 4.13
N PHE A 91 0.41 -3.34 4.26
CA PHE A 91 -0.46 -3.01 3.13
C PHE A 91 -0.10 -1.68 2.47
N GLY A 92 0.93 -1.00 2.95
CA GLY A 92 1.44 0.22 2.33
C GLY A 92 2.03 -0.06 0.95
N GLY A 93 1.71 0.80 -0.01
CA GLY A 93 2.33 0.77 -1.33
C GLY A 93 3.51 1.74 -1.41
N SER A 94 4.47 1.42 -2.27
CA SER A 94 5.65 2.27 -2.54
C SER A 94 6.16 2.02 -3.95
N ASP A 95 7.11 2.83 -4.41
CA ASP A 95 7.79 2.62 -5.69
C ASP A 95 8.51 1.26 -5.77
N ASN A 96 8.82 0.66 -4.61
CA ASN A 96 9.42 -0.67 -4.55
C ASN A 96 8.53 -1.77 -5.17
N ASN A 97 7.20 -1.59 -5.21
CA ASN A 97 6.30 -2.47 -5.94
C ASN A 97 6.65 -2.51 -7.45
N SER A 98 7.00 -1.34 -8.01
CA SER A 98 7.44 -1.24 -9.41
C SER A 98 8.84 -1.81 -9.62
N PHE A 99 9.78 -1.58 -8.70
CA PHE A 99 11.11 -2.18 -8.76
C PHE A 99 11.05 -3.69 -8.68
N ALA A 100 10.30 -4.24 -7.72
CA ALA A 100 10.13 -5.68 -7.56
C ALA A 100 9.50 -6.35 -8.81
N LYS A 101 8.49 -5.71 -9.40
CA LYS A 101 7.88 -6.16 -10.66
C LYS A 101 8.89 -6.28 -11.80
N ASN A 102 9.92 -5.44 -11.80
CA ASN A 102 10.98 -5.42 -12.81
C ASN A 102 12.24 -6.19 -12.38
N GLY A 103 12.15 -7.02 -11.34
CA GLY A 103 13.25 -7.88 -10.89
C GLY A 103 14.34 -7.15 -10.10
N ILE A 104 14.09 -5.92 -9.64
CA ILE A 104 15.00 -5.17 -8.81
C ILE A 104 14.62 -5.38 -7.34
N PRO A 105 15.40 -6.15 -6.57
CA PRO A 105 15.11 -6.37 -5.16
C PRO A 105 15.34 -5.11 -4.34
N GLY A 106 14.39 -4.76 -3.49
CA GLY A 106 14.47 -3.61 -2.60
C GLY A 106 13.79 -3.88 -1.26
N LEU A 107 14.02 -2.99 -0.31
CA LEU A 107 13.40 -3.00 1.00
C LEU A 107 12.84 -1.61 1.30
N VAL A 108 11.58 -1.55 1.74
CA VAL A 108 10.96 -0.29 2.18
C VAL A 108 11.26 -0.10 3.65
N LEU A 109 11.78 1.07 4.00
CA LEU A 109 12.13 1.42 5.36
C LEU A 109 11.05 2.29 5.99
N SER A 110 10.79 2.11 7.28
CA SER A 110 9.99 3.03 8.08
C SER A 110 10.81 4.31 8.34
N ASN A 111 10.13 5.45 8.32
CA ASN A 111 10.73 6.76 8.55
C ASN A 111 10.21 7.46 9.83
N GLY A 112 9.66 6.71 10.78
CA GLY A 112 9.12 7.26 12.02
C GLY A 112 7.83 8.06 11.85
N MET A 113 6.98 7.65 10.93
CA MET A 113 5.69 8.28 10.68
C MET A 113 4.62 7.74 11.63
N TYR A 114 3.99 8.63 12.38
CA TYR A 114 2.93 8.31 13.34
C TYR A 114 1.59 8.87 12.88
N GLN A 115 0.51 8.13 13.15
CA GLN A 115 -0.86 8.49 12.77
C GLN A 115 -1.01 8.87 11.29
N ALA A 116 -0.30 8.15 10.42
CA ALA A 116 -0.30 8.37 8.98
C ALA A 116 -1.71 8.50 8.41
N HIS A 117 -1.88 9.39 7.43
CA HIS A 117 -3.15 9.70 6.76
C HIS A 117 -4.21 10.35 7.66
N SER A 118 -3.82 10.93 8.78
CA SER A 118 -4.72 11.70 9.65
C SER A 118 -4.28 13.16 9.77
N VAL A 119 -5.19 14.01 10.27
CA VAL A 119 -4.87 15.42 10.57
C VAL A 119 -3.89 15.56 11.75
N ASN A 120 -3.63 14.49 12.47
CA ASN A 120 -2.70 14.41 13.59
C ASN A 120 -1.39 13.69 13.21
N GLU A 121 -1.10 13.53 11.93
CA GLU A 121 0.13 12.91 11.46
C GLU A 121 1.35 13.70 11.93
N TYR A 122 2.33 12.99 12.48
CA TYR A 122 3.57 13.61 12.95
C TYR A 122 4.76 12.65 12.85
N THR A 123 5.94 13.23 12.93
CA THR A 123 7.20 12.53 13.21
C THR A 123 7.96 13.23 14.33
N THR A 124 9.01 12.63 14.85
CA THR A 124 9.88 13.23 15.86
C THR A 124 11.24 13.59 15.29
N ILE A 125 11.91 14.58 15.86
CA ILE A 125 13.29 14.93 15.47
C ILE A 125 14.22 13.71 15.66
N LYS A 126 14.01 12.92 16.72
CA LYS A 126 14.77 11.70 16.97
C LYS A 126 14.62 10.71 15.81
N ASP A 127 13.39 10.47 15.35
CA ASP A 127 13.14 9.52 14.26
C ASP A 127 13.75 10.01 12.93
N LEU A 128 13.69 11.32 12.67
CA LEU A 128 14.33 11.92 11.50
C LEU A 128 15.86 11.72 11.53
N VAL A 129 16.48 11.94 12.68
CA VAL A 129 17.94 11.73 12.84
C VAL A 129 18.30 10.26 12.68
N THR A 130 17.57 9.36 13.36
CA THR A 130 17.77 7.92 13.24
C THR A 130 17.59 7.43 11.80
N GLY A 131 16.59 7.93 11.10
CA GLY A 131 16.37 7.63 9.68
C GLY A 131 17.53 8.09 8.80
N ALA A 132 18.06 9.29 9.04
CA ALA A 132 19.21 9.81 8.32
C ALA A 132 20.48 8.99 8.58
N GLU A 133 20.74 8.60 9.83
CA GLU A 133 21.87 7.73 10.22
C GLU A 133 21.76 6.35 9.55
N LEU A 134 20.56 5.75 9.55
CA LEU A 134 20.31 4.47 8.87
C LEU A 134 20.60 4.57 7.37
N ILE A 135 20.07 5.59 6.69
CA ILE A 135 20.31 5.80 5.25
C ILE A 135 21.80 6.03 4.97
N ALA A 136 22.49 6.86 5.77
CA ALA A 136 23.91 7.07 5.63
C ALA A 136 24.69 5.75 5.78
N GLY A 137 24.37 4.95 6.79
CA GLY A 137 24.98 3.63 6.98
C GLY A 137 24.75 2.70 5.80
N LEU A 138 23.51 2.64 5.27
CA LEU A 138 23.17 1.81 4.12
C LEU A 138 23.91 2.22 2.83
N ILE A 139 24.20 3.51 2.64
CA ILE A 139 24.93 4.02 1.47
C ILE A 139 26.42 3.73 1.59
N THR A 140 26.99 3.82 2.80
CA THR A 140 28.42 3.64 3.04
C THR A 140 28.83 2.20 3.33
N ASP A 141 27.88 1.29 3.48
CA ASP A 141 28.16 -0.13 3.71
C ASP A 141 28.68 -0.77 2.41
N GLU A 142 29.96 -1.13 2.42
CA GLU A 142 30.70 -1.65 1.25
C GLU A 142 30.69 -3.18 1.11
N GLN A 143 29.90 -3.90 1.96
CA GLN A 143 29.91 -5.39 1.99
C GLN A 143 28.72 -6.02 1.27
#